data_28f940450550cbd08e88cc7253815dd2
#
_entry.id   28f940450550cbd08e88cc7253815dd2
#
_cell.length_a   1.000
_cell.length_b   1.000
_cell.length_c   1.000
_cell.angle_alpha   90.00
_cell.angle_beta   90.00
_cell.angle_gamma   90.00
#
_symmetry.space_group_name_H-M   'P 1'
#
loop_
_entity.id
_entity.type
_entity.pdbx_description
1 polymer ?
#
loop_
_entity_poly.entity_id
_entity_poly.type
_entity_poly.pdbx_seq_one_letter_code
_entity_poly.pdbx_strand_id
1 'polypeptide(L)'
;TILGTKPFKVGDYVEIGETGGTVQEIGLVYTKLTTIDNRRILMPNSLVVDAQVTNYTTEPLRRVDLTVSASYDAPVEKVKQTIQGVLKDHDKILLDPPPFARLSGYGDSAMEYTIRVWCENGDYWTVYHDLLEEIKTAFDREHISIPYPHLEVKLHQS
;
A
#
# COMPACT_ATOMS: atom_id res chain seq x y z
N THR A 1 -27.58 18.88 12.28
CA THR A 1 -26.43 19.16 11.44
C THR A 1 -26.08 17.94 10.61
N ILE A 2 -25.73 18.17 9.38
CA ILE A 2 -25.47 17.09 8.40
C ILE A 2 -24.26 16.25 8.81
N LEU A 3 -23.22 16.88 9.33
CA LEU A 3 -22.00 16.22 9.74
C LEU A 3 -21.82 16.23 11.26
N GLY A 4 -22.88 15.86 11.98
CA GLY A 4 -22.88 15.90 13.43
C GLY A 4 -21.79 15.08 14.10
N THR A 5 -21.37 13.98 13.49
CA THR A 5 -20.29 13.12 14.00
C THR A 5 -18.91 13.56 13.51
N LYS A 6 -18.85 14.50 12.56
CA LYS A 6 -17.61 15.02 11.99
C LYS A 6 -16.61 13.91 11.64
N PRO A 7 -16.93 13.08 10.64
CA PRO A 7 -16.05 11.96 10.27
C PRO A 7 -14.70 12.40 9.68
N PHE A 8 -14.58 13.69 9.37
CA PHE A 8 -13.34 14.28 8.87
C PHE A 8 -13.30 15.77 9.18
N LYS A 9 -12.14 16.36 9.02
CA LYS A 9 -11.92 17.80 9.23
C LYS A 9 -11.13 18.37 8.04
N VAL A 10 -11.09 19.69 7.95
CA VAL A 10 -10.28 20.38 6.93
C VAL A 10 -8.82 19.93 7.04
N GLY A 11 -8.23 19.59 5.92
CA GLY A 11 -6.88 19.05 5.82
C GLY A 11 -6.80 17.54 5.71
N ASP A 12 -7.86 16.82 6.08
CA ASP A 12 -7.87 15.35 5.96
C ASP A 12 -7.97 14.91 4.50
N TYR A 13 -7.29 13.83 4.17
CA TYR A 13 -7.49 13.15 2.89
C TYR A 13 -8.53 12.06 3.08
N VAL A 14 -9.61 12.16 2.32
CA VAL A 14 -10.76 11.26 2.45
C VAL A 14 -11.16 10.69 1.11
N GLU A 15 -11.82 9.54 1.15
CA GLU A 15 -12.52 8.98 0.01
C GLU A 15 -13.99 8.88 0.39
N ILE A 16 -14.84 9.59 -0.34
CA ILE A 16 -16.28 9.63 -0.11
C ILE A 16 -16.95 8.94 -1.30
N GLY A 17 -17.49 7.74 -1.04
CA GLY A 17 -17.90 6.87 -2.14
C GLY A 17 -16.69 6.52 -3.00
N GLU A 18 -16.71 6.93 -4.26
CA GLU A 18 -15.59 6.70 -5.18
C GLU A 18 -14.74 7.95 -5.43
N THR A 19 -15.01 9.04 -4.70
CA THR A 19 -14.36 10.32 -4.89
C THR A 19 -13.32 10.55 -3.80
N GLY A 20 -12.06 10.69 -4.18
CA GLY A 20 -10.97 10.95 -3.25
C GLY A 20 -10.45 12.37 -3.34
N GLY A 21 -10.07 12.94 -2.21
CA GLY A 21 -9.48 14.27 -2.17
C GLY A 21 -9.18 14.76 -0.76
N THR A 22 -8.45 15.88 -0.70
CA THR A 22 -8.19 16.58 0.56
C THR A 22 -9.33 17.55 0.86
N VAL A 23 -9.84 17.51 2.08
CA VAL A 23 -10.91 18.40 2.50
C VAL A 23 -10.38 19.83 2.60
N GLN A 24 -10.90 20.72 1.78
CA GLN A 24 -10.51 22.14 1.79
C GLN A 24 -11.46 22.98 2.62
N GLU A 25 -12.75 22.67 2.56
CA GLU A 25 -13.77 23.46 3.25
C GLU A 25 -14.99 22.59 3.49
N ILE A 26 -15.57 22.73 4.67
CA ILE A 26 -16.85 22.08 5.02
C ILE A 26 -17.88 23.19 5.17
N GLY A 27 -18.72 23.35 4.17
CA GLY A 27 -19.78 24.36 4.16
C GLY A 27 -21.09 23.80 4.67
N LEU A 28 -22.11 24.66 4.64
CA LEU A 28 -23.45 24.28 5.08
C LEU A 28 -24.15 23.35 4.09
N VAL A 29 -23.87 23.50 2.81
CA VAL A 29 -24.51 22.73 1.74
C VAL A 29 -23.51 21.82 1.02
N TYR A 30 -22.29 22.29 0.80
CA TYR A 30 -21.26 21.59 0.06
C TYR A 30 -20.00 21.43 0.87
N THR A 31 -19.32 20.32 0.64
CA THR A 31 -17.96 20.09 1.09
C THR A 31 -17.03 20.19 -0.13
N LYS A 32 -15.96 20.97 0.00
CA LYS A 32 -14.97 21.16 -1.07
C LYS A 32 -13.80 20.24 -0.86
N LEU A 33 -13.47 19.47 -1.91
CA LEU A 33 -12.32 18.58 -1.93
C LEU A 33 -11.37 19.02 -3.04
N THR A 34 -10.07 18.81 -2.82
CA THR A 34 -9.05 18.98 -3.86
C THR A 34 -8.41 17.64 -4.12
N THR A 35 -8.43 17.20 -5.37
CA THR A 35 -7.83 15.92 -5.77
C THR A 35 -6.31 16.01 -5.79
N ILE A 36 -5.64 14.86 -5.87
CA ILE A 36 -4.17 14.80 -5.95
C ILE A 36 -3.65 15.57 -7.15
N ASP A 37 -4.39 15.54 -8.27
CA ASP A 37 -4.04 16.28 -9.49
C ASP A 37 -4.60 17.70 -9.50
N ASN A 38 -4.97 18.20 -8.33
CA ASN A 38 -5.36 19.60 -8.09
C ASN A 38 -6.67 20.04 -8.75
N ARG A 39 -7.62 19.13 -8.87
CA ARG A 39 -8.98 19.47 -9.30
C ARG A 39 -9.83 19.73 -8.06
N ARG A 40 -10.76 20.68 -8.18
CA ARG A 40 -11.71 20.99 -7.11
C ARG A 40 -13.00 20.21 -7.32
N ILE A 41 -13.45 19.55 -6.27
CA ILE A 41 -14.72 18.83 -6.27
C ILE A 41 -15.63 19.45 -5.23
N LEU A 42 -16.83 19.83 -5.65
CA LEU A 42 -17.90 20.28 -4.76
C LEU A 42 -18.86 19.10 -4.56
N MET A 43 -18.90 18.60 -3.35
CA MET A 43 -19.77 17.47 -3.04
C MET A 43 -20.91 17.93 -2.14
N PRO A 44 -22.18 17.73 -2.55
CA PRO A 44 -23.31 18.06 -1.69
C PRO A 44 -23.22 17.26 -0.38
N ASN A 45 -23.46 17.95 0.74
CA ASN A 45 -23.39 17.31 2.05
C ASN A 45 -24.39 16.16 2.21
N SER A 46 -25.50 16.21 1.48
CA SER A 46 -26.45 15.09 1.47
C SER A 46 -25.83 13.80 0.93
N LEU A 47 -24.94 13.89 -0.06
CA LEU A 47 -24.22 12.72 -0.55
C LEU A 47 -23.17 12.24 0.44
N VAL A 48 -22.54 13.16 1.16
CA VAL A 48 -21.53 12.81 2.18
C VAL A 48 -22.16 11.98 3.29
N VAL A 49 -23.35 12.36 3.74
CA VAL A 49 -24.06 11.67 4.83
C VAL A 49 -24.41 10.24 4.45
N ASP A 50 -24.77 10.02 3.18
CA ASP A 50 -25.23 8.72 2.71
C ASP A 50 -24.09 7.84 2.15
N ALA A 51 -22.90 8.39 2.01
CA ALA A 51 -21.78 7.66 1.42
C ALA A 51 -20.92 6.99 2.48
N GLN A 52 -20.18 5.97 2.03
CA GLN A 52 -19.09 5.43 2.82
C GLN A 52 -17.94 6.42 2.80
N VAL A 53 -17.45 6.81 3.97
CA VAL A 53 -16.32 7.73 4.08
C VAL A 53 -15.13 6.99 4.65
N THR A 54 -14.03 6.97 3.88
CA THR A 54 -12.75 6.43 4.34
C THR A 54 -11.82 7.61 4.60
N ASN A 55 -11.37 7.77 5.85
CA ASN A 55 -10.45 8.83 6.21
C ASN A 55 -9.06 8.25 6.39
N TYR A 56 -8.14 8.62 5.50
CA TYR A 56 -6.78 8.07 5.48
C TYR A 56 -5.82 8.77 6.44
N THR A 57 -6.18 9.92 7.00
CA THR A 57 -5.27 10.75 7.79
C THR A 57 -5.68 10.91 9.25
N THR A 58 -6.84 10.39 9.65
CA THR A 58 -7.29 10.47 11.05
C THR A 58 -6.40 9.64 11.97
N GLU A 59 -6.05 8.43 11.55
CA GLU A 59 -5.21 7.57 12.37
C GLU A 59 -3.74 7.98 12.23
N PRO A 60 -2.99 8.04 13.35
CA PRO A 60 -1.59 8.49 13.30
C PRO A 60 -0.67 7.49 12.61
N LEU A 61 -1.00 6.21 12.65
CA LEU A 61 -0.19 5.15 12.04
C LEU A 61 -0.95 4.50 10.90
N ARG A 62 -0.19 4.03 9.92
CA ARG A 62 -0.76 3.35 8.77
C ARG A 62 0.06 2.12 8.43
N ARG A 63 -0.63 1.04 8.03
CA ARG A 63 0.03 -0.19 7.60
C ARG A 63 0.22 -0.19 6.10
N VAL A 64 1.45 -0.45 5.68
CA VAL A 64 1.79 -0.64 4.27
C VAL A 64 1.79 -2.15 3.99
N ASP A 65 0.96 -2.57 3.06
CA ASP A 65 0.87 -3.97 2.65
C ASP A 65 1.39 -4.09 1.23
N LEU A 66 2.31 -5.02 1.01
CA LEU A 66 2.90 -5.29 -0.31
C LEU A 66 2.93 -6.78 -0.55
N THR A 67 2.83 -7.14 -1.83
CA THR A 67 3.11 -8.50 -2.27
C THR A 67 4.28 -8.44 -3.25
N VAL A 68 5.30 -9.26 -3.01
CA VAL A 68 6.43 -9.39 -3.92
C VAL A 68 6.56 -10.84 -4.36
N SER A 69 7.11 -11.03 -5.54
CA SER A 69 7.29 -12.35 -6.13
C SER A 69 8.77 -12.71 -6.21
N ALA A 70 9.08 -13.97 -6.01
CA ALA A 70 10.42 -14.49 -6.18
C ALA A 70 10.37 -15.85 -6.85
N SER A 71 11.44 -16.19 -7.58
CA SER A 71 11.56 -17.47 -8.28
C SER A 71 11.32 -18.66 -7.35
N TYR A 72 10.67 -19.70 -7.86
CA TYR A 72 10.56 -20.98 -7.15
C TYR A 72 11.92 -21.57 -6.76
N ASP A 73 12.98 -21.23 -7.49
CA ASP A 73 14.33 -21.71 -7.23
C ASP A 73 15.01 -21.02 -6.05
N ALA A 74 14.50 -19.88 -5.61
CA ALA A 74 15.07 -19.16 -4.47
C ALA A 74 14.58 -19.77 -3.16
N PRO A 75 15.50 -20.18 -2.26
CA PRO A 75 15.08 -20.74 -0.97
C PRO A 75 14.26 -19.75 -0.17
N VAL A 76 13.20 -20.24 0.45
CA VAL A 76 12.26 -19.38 1.21
C VAL A 76 13.00 -18.58 2.29
N GLU A 77 13.87 -19.21 3.06
CA GLU A 77 14.59 -18.52 4.12
C GLU A 77 15.49 -17.41 3.60
N LYS A 78 16.13 -17.63 2.46
CA LYS A 78 16.96 -16.60 1.82
C LYS A 78 16.12 -15.40 1.40
N VAL A 79 14.97 -15.64 0.78
CA VAL A 79 14.08 -14.56 0.37
C VAL A 79 13.58 -13.78 1.57
N LYS A 80 13.12 -14.47 2.61
CA LYS A 80 12.62 -13.85 3.83
C LYS A 80 13.71 -13.00 4.50
N GLN A 81 14.92 -13.54 4.64
CA GLN A 81 16.02 -12.81 5.27
C GLN A 81 16.40 -11.56 4.48
N THR A 82 16.39 -11.67 3.15
CA THR A 82 16.69 -10.52 2.29
C THR A 82 15.65 -9.43 2.46
N ILE A 83 14.36 -9.80 2.46
CA ILE A 83 13.28 -8.83 2.69
C ILE A 83 13.42 -8.22 4.09
N GLN A 84 13.60 -9.05 5.12
CA GLN A 84 13.69 -8.55 6.48
C GLN A 84 14.87 -7.61 6.69
N GLY A 85 15.99 -7.84 5.99
CA GLY A 85 17.12 -6.92 6.01
C GLY A 85 16.74 -5.53 5.51
N VAL A 86 15.98 -5.46 4.42
CA VAL A 86 15.48 -4.20 3.88
C VAL A 86 14.55 -3.51 4.89
N LEU A 87 13.64 -4.26 5.48
CA LEU A 87 12.68 -3.70 6.44
C LEU A 87 13.38 -3.17 7.68
N LYS A 88 14.39 -3.89 8.16
CA LYS A 88 15.14 -3.49 9.35
C LYS A 88 15.95 -2.23 9.13
N ASP A 89 16.49 -2.05 7.93
CA ASP A 89 17.36 -0.92 7.61
C ASP A 89 16.60 0.36 7.28
N HIS A 90 15.29 0.28 7.06
CA HIS A 90 14.50 1.45 6.72
C HIS A 90 14.11 2.23 8.00
N ASP A 91 14.56 3.47 8.09
CA ASP A 91 14.41 4.28 9.30
C ASP A 91 12.99 4.70 9.62
N LYS A 92 12.09 4.69 8.63
CA LYS A 92 10.68 5.10 8.81
C LYS A 92 9.74 3.93 9.11
N ILE A 93 10.25 2.71 9.08
CA ILE A 93 9.45 1.54 9.45
C ILE A 93 9.53 1.34 10.95
N LEU A 94 8.36 1.28 11.59
CA LEU A 94 8.27 1.05 13.03
C LEU A 94 8.55 -0.41 13.36
N LEU A 95 9.18 -0.63 14.50
CA LEU A 95 9.50 -1.99 14.96
C LEU A 95 8.39 -2.58 15.82
N ASP A 96 7.44 -1.78 16.26
CA ASP A 96 6.28 -2.19 17.04
C ASP A 96 5.01 -1.53 16.47
N PRO A 97 4.05 -2.28 15.93
CA PRO A 97 4.09 -3.74 15.75
C PRO A 97 5.22 -4.20 14.83
N PRO A 98 5.75 -5.42 15.04
CA PRO A 98 6.91 -5.87 14.27
C PRO A 98 6.59 -6.04 12.79
N PRO A 99 7.56 -5.73 11.92
CA PRO A 99 7.41 -5.98 10.49
C PRO A 99 7.15 -7.44 10.18
N PHE A 100 6.27 -7.68 9.21
CA PHE A 100 5.87 -9.01 8.79
C PHE A 100 6.35 -9.25 7.36
N ALA A 101 6.98 -10.41 7.12
CA ALA A 101 7.37 -10.85 5.79
C ALA A 101 7.34 -12.36 5.74
N ARG A 102 6.39 -12.93 5.03
CA ARG A 102 6.25 -14.39 4.93
C ARG A 102 5.73 -14.82 3.57
N LEU A 103 6.02 -16.06 3.21
CA LEU A 103 5.43 -16.68 2.04
C LEU A 103 3.91 -16.73 2.20
N SER A 104 3.18 -16.26 1.19
CA SER A 104 1.73 -16.17 1.25
C SER A 104 1.02 -16.94 0.15
N GLY A 105 1.73 -17.40 -0.88
CA GLY A 105 1.08 -18.16 -1.92
C GLY A 105 2.04 -18.67 -2.99
N TYR A 106 1.47 -19.51 -3.84
CA TYR A 106 2.17 -20.07 -4.99
C TYR A 106 1.51 -19.53 -6.25
N GLY A 107 2.23 -18.67 -6.97
CA GLY A 107 1.74 -18.15 -8.24
C GLY A 107 2.09 -19.07 -9.41
N ASP A 108 1.62 -18.71 -10.59
CA ASP A 108 1.82 -19.53 -11.79
C ASP A 108 3.31 -19.65 -12.16
N SER A 109 4.09 -18.59 -11.96
CA SER A 109 5.51 -18.56 -12.37
C SER A 109 6.44 -18.19 -11.22
N ALA A 110 5.92 -17.85 -10.06
CA ALA A 110 6.74 -17.41 -8.93
C ALA A 110 6.01 -17.64 -7.61
N MET A 111 6.78 -17.70 -6.54
CA MET A 111 6.22 -17.70 -5.18
C MET A 111 5.93 -16.29 -4.75
N GLU A 112 4.85 -16.09 -4.01
CA GLU A 112 4.43 -14.78 -3.54
C GLU A 112 4.70 -14.62 -2.04
N TYR A 113 5.22 -13.45 -1.68
CA TYR A 113 5.52 -13.09 -0.29
C TYR A 113 4.74 -11.85 0.08
N THR A 114 4.11 -11.89 1.23
CA THR A 114 3.38 -10.74 1.78
C THR A 114 4.24 -10.01 2.79
N ILE A 115 4.27 -8.69 2.66
CA ILE A 115 5.00 -7.80 3.55
C ILE A 115 3.99 -6.84 4.17
N ARG A 116 4.04 -6.69 5.48
CA ARG A 116 3.21 -5.72 6.21
C ARG A 116 4.09 -4.99 7.19
N VAL A 117 4.11 -3.68 7.06
CA VAL A 117 4.91 -2.82 7.93
C VAL A 117 4.08 -1.63 8.37
N TRP A 118 4.39 -1.11 9.54
CA TRP A 118 3.73 0.07 10.08
C TRP A 118 4.65 1.27 10.00
N CYS A 119 4.08 2.42 9.70
CA CYS A 119 4.79 3.69 9.65
C CYS A 119 3.86 4.80 10.10
N GLU A 120 4.42 5.99 10.31
CA GLU A 120 3.59 7.17 10.51
C GLU A 120 2.80 7.45 9.24
N ASN A 121 1.59 7.96 9.39
CA ASN A 121 0.68 8.18 8.27
C ASN A 121 1.31 8.98 7.13
N GLY A 122 2.03 10.05 7.47
CA GLY A 122 2.68 10.91 6.48
C GLY A 122 3.81 10.24 5.70
N ASP A 123 4.30 9.10 6.17
CA ASP A 123 5.40 8.36 5.54
C ASP A 123 4.92 7.22 4.65
N TYR A 124 3.61 7.00 4.55
CA TYR A 124 3.05 5.84 3.87
C TYR A 124 3.59 5.67 2.44
N TRP A 125 3.47 6.70 1.61
CA TRP A 125 3.86 6.59 0.21
C TRP A 125 5.37 6.51 0.04
N THR A 126 6.13 7.18 0.90
CA THR A 126 7.59 7.06 0.91
C THR A 126 8.01 5.63 1.22
N VAL A 127 7.46 5.04 2.27
CA VAL A 127 7.75 3.65 2.64
C VAL A 127 7.31 2.70 1.54
N TYR A 128 6.11 2.90 0.99
CA TYR A 128 5.57 2.06 -0.07
C TYR A 128 6.52 1.99 -1.27
N HIS A 129 6.92 3.14 -1.78
CA HIS A 129 7.80 3.19 -2.97
C HIS A 129 9.22 2.77 -2.64
N ASP A 130 9.76 3.16 -1.50
CA ASP A 130 11.09 2.75 -1.08
C ASP A 130 11.21 1.23 -0.98
N LEU A 131 10.19 0.57 -0.43
CA LEU A 131 10.22 -0.89 -0.30
C LEU A 131 10.22 -1.58 -1.65
N LEU A 132 9.42 -1.10 -2.60
CA LEU A 132 9.42 -1.67 -3.94
C LEU A 132 10.81 -1.59 -4.58
N GLU A 133 11.45 -0.44 -4.45
CA GLU A 133 12.77 -0.20 -5.05
C GLU A 133 13.88 -0.93 -4.31
N GLU A 134 13.89 -0.84 -2.99
CA GLU A 134 14.96 -1.42 -2.18
C GLU A 134 14.91 -2.94 -2.14
N ILE A 135 13.71 -3.53 -2.16
CA ILE A 135 13.57 -4.98 -2.23
C ILE A 135 14.07 -5.49 -3.58
N LYS A 136 13.75 -4.81 -4.67
CA LYS A 136 14.26 -5.19 -5.99
C LYS A 136 15.78 -5.13 -6.03
N THR A 137 16.35 -4.06 -5.50
CA THR A 137 17.81 -3.89 -5.43
C THR A 137 18.45 -4.99 -4.58
N ALA A 138 17.84 -5.31 -3.43
CA ALA A 138 18.34 -6.37 -2.55
C ALA A 138 18.24 -7.75 -3.21
N PHE A 139 17.14 -8.01 -3.93
CA PHE A 139 16.99 -9.26 -4.67
C PHE A 139 18.07 -9.40 -5.74
N ASP A 140 18.36 -8.33 -6.47
CA ASP A 140 19.44 -8.37 -7.47
C ASP A 140 20.79 -8.65 -6.83
N ARG A 141 21.10 -8.02 -5.71
CA ARG A 141 22.35 -8.22 -4.98
C ARG A 141 22.49 -9.66 -4.49
N GLU A 142 21.40 -10.27 -4.04
CA GLU A 142 21.39 -11.63 -3.51
C GLU A 142 21.09 -12.70 -4.56
N HIS A 143 21.04 -12.30 -5.82
CA HIS A 143 20.76 -13.20 -6.96
C HIS A 143 19.40 -13.92 -6.83
N ILE A 144 18.40 -13.23 -6.27
CA ILE A 144 17.03 -13.70 -6.22
C ILE A 144 16.32 -13.15 -7.46
N SER A 145 15.86 -14.05 -8.30
CA SER A 145 15.20 -13.69 -9.55
C SER A 145 13.70 -13.43 -9.32
N ILE A 146 13.15 -12.44 -10.03
CA ILE A 146 11.72 -12.25 -10.19
C ILE A 146 11.42 -12.67 -11.62
N PRO A 147 10.92 -13.89 -11.86
CA PRO A 147 10.85 -14.43 -13.20
C PRO A 147 9.76 -13.77 -14.04
N TYR A 148 10.01 -13.72 -15.33
CA TYR A 148 8.95 -13.45 -16.31
C TYR A 148 7.97 -14.63 -16.31
N PRO A 149 6.75 -14.45 -16.87
CA PRO A 149 5.84 -15.57 -17.01
C PRO A 149 6.49 -16.75 -17.72
N HIS A 150 6.35 -17.94 -17.15
CA HIS A 150 6.97 -19.15 -17.67
C HIS A 150 5.93 -20.06 -18.29
N LEU A 151 6.30 -20.70 -19.39
CA LEU A 151 5.52 -21.74 -20.03
C LEU A 151 6.42 -22.97 -20.18
N GLU A 152 6.02 -24.06 -19.54
CA GLU A 152 6.72 -25.32 -19.71
C GLU A 152 6.18 -26.04 -20.94
N VAL A 153 7.07 -26.25 -21.92
CA VAL A 153 6.70 -26.89 -23.18
C VAL A 153 7.36 -28.26 -23.26
N LYS A 154 6.54 -29.28 -23.38
CA LYS A 154 7.02 -30.66 -23.59
C LYS A 154 6.88 -31.03 -25.04
N LEU A 155 8.00 -31.37 -25.66
CA LEU A 155 8.03 -31.78 -27.05
C LEU A 155 7.98 -33.31 -27.13
N HIS A 156 6.98 -33.82 -27.87
CA HIS A 156 6.86 -35.24 -28.11
C HIS A 156 7.35 -35.55 -29.51
N GLN A 157 8.31 -36.47 -29.61
CA GLN A 157 8.76 -36.97 -30.90
C GLN A 157 7.99 -38.25 -31.22
N SER A 158 7.43 -38.30 -32.41
CA SER A 158 6.71 -39.46 -32.90
C SER A 158 7.67 -40.47 -33.53
#